data_acd8018221ce2ee2b525e80c5564e00e
#
_entry.id   acd8018221ce2ee2b525e80c5564e00e
#
_cell.length_a   1.000
_cell.length_b   1.000
_cell.length_c   1.000
_cell.angle_alpha   90.00
_cell.angle_beta   90.00
_cell.angle_gamma   90.00
#
_symmetry.space_group_name_H-M   'P 1'
#
loop_
_entity.id
_entity.type
_entity.pdbx_description
1 polymer ?
#
loop_
_entity_poly.entity_id
_entity_poly.type
_entity_poly.pdbx_seq_one_letter_code
_entity_poly.pdbx_strand_id
1 'polypeptide(L)'
;MTTQSTRLNMAGLASPTVPRHQVLAAVRALMPPRPLEVHEARSIAERQAGRLRQLLDLDGPMVDLDAVASLPRLHVRSQVGLPVSGFSEWSRSRWVIAINGDDHWTRRRFTLAHELKHVLDNPYIEMLYPGSDGAPSDQRAETICDYFAACLLMPRLDVKAAWGRGNQRPDEVECQEVV
;
A
#
# COMPACT_ATOMS: atom_id res chain seq x y z
N MET A 1 -40.22 17.53 36.70
CA MET A 1 -38.84 18.03 36.45
C MET A 1 -38.07 16.96 35.71
N THR A 2 -38.03 17.10 34.38
CA THR A 2 -37.50 16.09 33.47
C THR A 2 -36.15 16.58 33.00
N THR A 3 -35.09 15.90 33.46
CA THR A 3 -33.72 16.23 33.10
C THR A 3 -33.40 15.63 31.73
N GLN A 4 -33.38 16.45 30.67
CA GLN A 4 -32.86 16.08 29.37
C GLN A 4 -31.35 15.97 29.42
N SER A 5 -30.85 14.75 29.27
CA SER A 5 -29.43 14.48 29.08
C SER A 5 -29.03 14.81 27.65
N THR A 6 -28.36 15.95 27.48
CA THR A 6 -27.80 16.38 26.20
C THR A 6 -26.60 15.48 25.86
N ARG A 7 -26.79 14.51 24.97
CA ARG A 7 -25.66 13.80 24.35
C ARG A 7 -24.95 14.77 23.40
N LEU A 8 -23.78 15.20 23.79
CA LEU A 8 -22.85 15.90 22.91
C LEU A 8 -22.42 14.93 21.79
N ASN A 9 -22.92 15.22 20.61
CA ASN A 9 -22.52 14.53 19.38
C ASN A 9 -21.15 15.08 18.99
N MET A 10 -20.10 14.31 19.25
CA MET A 10 -18.73 14.56 18.72
C MET A 10 -18.78 14.32 17.21
N ALA A 11 -19.38 15.25 16.49
CA ALA A 11 -19.36 15.27 15.03
C ALA A 11 -17.91 15.35 14.56
N GLY A 12 -17.46 14.30 13.88
CA GLY A 12 -16.12 14.09 13.41
C GLY A 12 -15.57 15.27 12.64
N LEU A 13 -14.37 15.67 13.03
CA LEU A 13 -13.46 16.39 12.16
C LEU A 13 -13.15 15.45 10.99
N ALA A 14 -13.89 15.61 9.89
CA ALA A 14 -13.57 14.95 8.63
C ALA A 14 -12.14 15.36 8.28
N SER A 15 -11.22 14.40 8.29
CA SER A 15 -9.86 14.63 7.81
C SER A 15 -9.96 15.21 6.40
N PRO A 16 -9.19 16.25 6.05
CA PRO A 16 -9.29 16.86 4.74
C PRO A 16 -9.08 15.79 3.66
N THR A 17 -10.14 15.52 2.91
CA THR A 17 -10.13 14.52 1.85
C THR A 17 -9.20 15.02 0.74
N VAL A 18 -8.06 14.38 0.59
CA VAL A 18 -7.13 14.68 -0.49
C VAL A 18 -7.78 14.33 -1.83
N PRO A 19 -7.87 15.26 -2.80
CA PRO A 19 -8.43 14.96 -4.11
C PRO A 19 -7.70 13.80 -4.79
N ARG A 20 -8.40 12.93 -5.51
CA ARG A 20 -7.81 11.71 -6.12
C ARG A 20 -6.59 12.01 -7.00
N HIS A 21 -6.56 13.13 -7.71
CA HIS A 21 -5.41 13.54 -8.52
C HIS A 21 -4.17 13.94 -7.72
N GLN A 22 -4.29 14.16 -6.43
CA GLN A 22 -3.19 14.49 -5.52
C GLN A 22 -2.73 13.30 -4.67
N VAL A 23 -3.40 12.15 -4.72
CA VAL A 23 -3.08 10.98 -3.87
C VAL A 23 -1.64 10.54 -4.04
N LEU A 24 -1.17 10.33 -5.28
CA LEU A 24 0.23 9.93 -5.52
C LEU A 24 1.23 10.99 -5.02
N ALA A 25 0.93 12.27 -5.19
CA ALA A 25 1.76 13.36 -4.68
C ALA A 25 1.80 13.39 -3.15
N ALA A 26 0.66 13.19 -2.49
CA ALA A 26 0.57 13.14 -1.03
C ALA A 26 1.33 11.95 -0.44
N VAL A 27 1.35 10.80 -1.13
CA VAL A 27 2.15 9.63 -0.71
C VAL A 27 3.64 9.87 -0.97
N ARG A 28 4.01 10.46 -2.11
CA ARG A 28 5.41 10.84 -2.42
C ARG A 28 5.98 11.85 -1.44
N ALA A 29 5.19 12.77 -0.94
CA ALA A 29 5.63 13.79 0.03
C ALA A 29 6.18 13.22 1.35
N LEU A 30 5.99 11.92 1.61
CA LEU A 30 6.60 11.23 2.74
C LEU A 30 8.09 10.88 2.52
N MET A 31 8.60 11.01 1.30
CA MET A 31 10.01 10.75 0.97
C MET A 31 10.85 12.01 1.22
N PRO A 32 11.94 11.91 1.99
CA PRO A 32 12.87 13.02 2.12
C PRO A 32 13.74 13.15 0.84
N PRO A 33 14.16 14.36 0.47
CA PRO A 33 14.96 14.61 -0.73
C PRO A 33 16.45 14.33 -0.49
N ARG A 34 16.81 13.08 -0.13
CA ARG A 34 18.18 12.63 0.14
C ARG A 34 18.31 11.12 0.03
N PRO A 35 19.52 10.58 -0.07
CA PRO A 35 19.77 9.15 0.01
C PRO A 35 19.18 8.52 1.28
N LEU A 36 18.71 7.29 1.16
CA LEU A 36 18.10 6.54 2.24
C LEU A 36 18.90 5.31 2.61
N GLU A 37 19.05 5.08 3.90
CA GLU A 37 19.48 3.78 4.40
C GLU A 37 18.35 2.74 4.30
N VAL A 38 18.69 1.45 4.19
CA VAL A 38 17.70 0.39 3.94
C VAL A 38 16.59 0.35 5.00
N HIS A 39 16.94 0.51 6.28
CA HIS A 39 15.96 0.50 7.37
C HIS A 39 15.03 1.71 7.32
N GLU A 40 15.55 2.87 6.92
CA GLU A 40 14.79 4.10 6.75
C GLU A 40 13.85 4.01 5.55
N ALA A 41 14.35 3.50 4.41
CA ALA A 41 13.55 3.26 3.22
C ALA A 41 12.36 2.32 3.50
N ARG A 42 12.57 1.25 4.30
CA ARG A 42 11.49 0.37 4.76
C ARG A 42 10.47 1.11 5.63
N SER A 43 10.92 1.93 6.58
CA SER A 43 10.01 2.72 7.42
C SER A 43 9.17 3.71 6.59
N ILE A 44 9.77 4.33 5.57
CA ILE A 44 9.06 5.21 4.64
C ILE A 44 8.06 4.40 3.81
N ALA A 45 8.45 3.25 3.26
CA ALA A 45 7.57 2.38 2.48
C ALA A 45 6.33 1.94 3.28
N GLU A 46 6.50 1.55 4.56
CA GLU A 46 5.39 1.21 5.45
C GLU A 46 4.45 2.40 5.68
N ARG A 47 5.00 3.60 5.92
CA ARG A 47 4.19 4.83 6.07
C ARG A 47 3.46 5.20 4.77
N GLN A 48 4.10 5.03 3.62
CA GLN A 48 3.49 5.26 2.31
C GLN A 48 2.33 4.29 2.06
N ALA A 49 2.52 2.99 2.34
CA ALA A 49 1.47 1.99 2.22
C ALA A 49 0.28 2.32 3.14
N GLY A 50 0.52 2.66 4.40
CA GLY A 50 -0.51 3.08 5.35
C GLY A 50 -1.23 4.35 4.91
N ARG A 51 -0.49 5.36 4.39
CA ARG A 51 -1.09 6.60 3.89
C ARG A 51 -1.95 6.36 2.65
N LEU A 52 -1.51 5.52 1.74
CA LEU A 52 -2.29 5.16 0.54
C LEU A 52 -3.60 4.47 0.93
N ARG A 53 -3.54 3.53 1.88
CA ARG A 53 -4.74 2.86 2.42
C ARG A 53 -5.73 3.87 2.99
N GLN A 54 -5.27 4.80 3.81
CA GLN A 54 -6.11 5.86 4.38
C GLN A 54 -6.75 6.76 3.32
N LEU A 55 -5.98 7.16 2.29
CA LEU A 55 -6.46 8.08 1.25
C LEU A 55 -7.45 7.44 0.28
N LEU A 56 -7.45 6.13 0.16
CA LEU A 56 -8.31 5.36 -0.75
C LEU A 56 -9.33 4.49 -0.01
N ASP A 57 -9.44 4.61 1.32
CA ASP A 57 -10.34 3.82 2.17
C ASP A 57 -10.19 2.29 1.93
N LEU A 58 -8.91 1.84 1.85
CA LEU A 58 -8.59 0.43 1.61
C LEU A 58 -8.60 -0.36 2.91
N ASP A 59 -9.76 -0.51 3.52
CA ASP A 59 -9.94 -1.21 4.77
C ASP A 59 -10.14 -2.72 4.58
N GLY A 60 -9.82 -3.47 5.66
CA GLY A 60 -10.03 -4.91 5.71
C GLY A 60 -8.87 -5.76 5.14
N PRO A 61 -9.01 -7.10 5.26
CA PRO A 61 -7.95 -8.04 4.92
C PRO A 61 -7.74 -8.23 3.41
N MET A 62 -8.74 -7.86 2.61
CA MET A 62 -8.69 -7.92 1.14
C MET A 62 -8.66 -6.50 0.59
N VAL A 63 -7.45 -5.99 0.38
CA VAL A 63 -7.25 -4.65 -0.21
C VAL A 63 -7.81 -4.60 -1.63
N ASP A 64 -8.75 -3.70 -1.87
CA ASP A 64 -9.26 -3.43 -3.22
C ASP A 64 -8.24 -2.59 -4.01
N LEU A 65 -7.56 -3.24 -4.97
CA LEU A 65 -6.60 -2.58 -5.84
C LEU A 65 -7.24 -1.88 -7.04
N ASP A 66 -8.54 -2.03 -7.29
CA ASP A 66 -9.24 -1.30 -8.35
C ASP A 66 -9.30 0.21 -8.00
N ALA A 67 -9.38 0.52 -6.71
CA ALA A 67 -9.26 1.89 -6.23
C ALA A 67 -7.91 2.52 -6.58
N VAL A 68 -6.82 1.73 -6.52
CA VAL A 68 -5.47 2.15 -6.94
C VAL A 68 -5.40 2.29 -8.46
N ALA A 69 -5.89 1.28 -9.20
CA ALA A 69 -5.88 1.27 -10.66
C ALA A 69 -6.67 2.43 -11.29
N SER A 70 -7.66 2.97 -10.56
CA SER A 70 -8.48 4.11 -10.98
C SER A 70 -7.88 5.49 -10.63
N LEU A 71 -6.65 5.56 -10.12
CA LEU A 71 -6.00 6.84 -9.85
C LEU A 71 -5.73 7.62 -11.12
N PRO A 72 -5.95 8.94 -11.14
CA PRO A 72 -5.64 9.79 -12.28
C PRO A 72 -4.16 9.70 -12.69
N ARG A 73 -3.90 9.64 -13.99
CA ARG A 73 -2.57 9.50 -14.61
C ARG A 73 -1.88 8.15 -14.32
N LEU A 74 -2.61 7.17 -13.81
CA LEU A 74 -2.21 5.78 -13.72
C LEU A 74 -3.09 4.94 -14.65
N HIS A 75 -2.49 4.08 -15.46
CA HIS A 75 -3.19 3.16 -16.34
C HIS A 75 -2.67 1.75 -16.08
N VAL A 76 -3.52 0.89 -15.56
CA VAL A 76 -3.19 -0.51 -15.31
C VAL A 76 -3.78 -1.37 -16.43
N ARG A 77 -2.97 -2.23 -17.03
CA ARG A 77 -3.41 -3.17 -18.06
C ARG A 77 -2.93 -4.59 -17.77
N SER A 78 -3.74 -5.58 -18.07
CA SER A 78 -3.33 -6.98 -18.13
C SER A 78 -2.90 -7.34 -19.54
N GLN A 79 -1.78 -8.04 -19.67
CA GLN A 79 -1.23 -8.48 -20.95
C GLN A 79 -0.75 -9.92 -20.82
N VAL A 80 -1.28 -10.81 -21.66
CA VAL A 80 -0.89 -12.22 -21.76
C VAL A 80 0.46 -12.33 -22.46
N GLY A 81 1.29 -13.30 -22.06
CA GLY A 81 2.56 -13.59 -22.72
C GLY A 81 3.68 -12.60 -22.38
N LEU A 82 3.61 -11.87 -21.25
CA LEU A 82 4.74 -11.07 -20.79
C LEU A 82 5.88 -11.96 -20.30
N PRO A 83 7.16 -11.65 -20.64
CA PRO A 83 8.32 -12.41 -20.14
C PRO A 83 8.61 -12.18 -18.65
N VAL A 84 7.94 -11.19 -18.03
CA VAL A 84 8.04 -10.80 -16.63
C VAL A 84 6.66 -10.73 -16.00
N SER A 85 6.57 -10.70 -14.66
CA SER A 85 5.28 -10.58 -13.97
C SER A 85 4.62 -9.22 -14.19
N GLY A 86 5.40 -8.16 -14.35
CA GLY A 86 4.93 -6.83 -14.68
C GLY A 86 6.07 -5.86 -14.91
N PHE A 87 5.71 -4.66 -15.31
CA PHE A 87 6.61 -3.52 -15.38
C PHE A 87 5.81 -2.21 -15.35
N SER A 88 6.48 -1.13 -14.98
CA SER A 88 5.92 0.23 -15.03
C SER A 88 6.75 1.14 -15.92
N GLU A 89 6.07 1.98 -16.69
CA GLU A 89 6.69 2.95 -17.60
C GLU A 89 5.94 4.28 -17.62
N TRP A 90 6.66 5.36 -17.88
CA TRP A 90 6.05 6.66 -18.17
C TRP A 90 5.80 6.82 -19.65
N SER A 91 4.55 6.87 -20.06
CA SER A 91 4.15 6.98 -21.46
C SER A 91 2.97 7.92 -21.65
N ARG A 92 3.04 8.81 -22.66
CA ARG A 92 1.95 9.73 -23.04
C ARG A 92 1.36 10.50 -21.85
N SER A 93 2.23 11.10 -21.02
CA SER A 93 1.86 11.90 -19.85
C SER A 93 1.11 11.15 -18.74
N ARG A 94 1.28 9.83 -18.67
CA ARG A 94 0.73 8.98 -17.61
C ARG A 94 1.65 7.80 -17.31
N TRP A 95 1.51 7.24 -16.13
CA TRP A 95 2.13 5.97 -15.78
C TRP A 95 1.30 4.82 -16.34
N VAL A 96 1.98 3.85 -16.93
CA VAL A 96 1.39 2.60 -17.38
C VAL A 96 2.01 1.48 -16.54
N ILE A 97 1.18 0.68 -15.88
CA ILE A 97 1.57 -0.57 -15.24
C ILE A 97 1.01 -1.70 -16.06
N ALA A 98 1.89 -2.52 -16.64
CA ALA A 98 1.51 -3.75 -17.31
C ALA A 98 1.72 -4.94 -16.37
N ILE A 99 0.73 -5.82 -16.27
CA ILE A 99 0.75 -7.00 -15.40
C ILE A 99 0.57 -8.24 -16.29
N ASN A 100 1.34 -9.29 -16.04
CA ASN A 100 1.19 -10.55 -16.76
C ASN A 100 -0.17 -11.18 -16.47
N GLY A 101 -0.99 -11.31 -17.52
CA GLY A 101 -2.32 -11.92 -17.44
C GLY A 101 -2.31 -13.41 -17.13
N ASP A 102 -1.19 -14.09 -17.40
CA ASP A 102 -1.00 -15.53 -17.17
C ASP A 102 -0.66 -15.84 -15.69
N ASP A 103 -0.22 -14.83 -14.93
CA ASP A 103 0.07 -15.01 -13.52
C ASP A 103 -1.21 -15.26 -12.71
N HIS A 104 -1.08 -16.08 -11.64
CA HIS A 104 -2.17 -16.29 -10.70
C HIS A 104 -2.61 -14.96 -10.06
N TRP A 105 -3.89 -14.83 -9.74
CA TRP A 105 -4.48 -13.57 -9.25
C TRP A 105 -3.75 -12.97 -8.04
N THR A 106 -3.24 -13.79 -7.11
CA THR A 106 -2.47 -13.33 -5.95
C THR A 106 -1.16 -12.67 -6.37
N ARG A 107 -0.46 -13.25 -7.35
CA ARG A 107 0.77 -12.70 -7.91
C ARG A 107 0.50 -11.39 -8.64
N ARG A 108 -0.56 -11.34 -9.45
CA ARG A 108 -0.96 -10.11 -10.15
C ARG A 108 -1.23 -8.95 -9.17
N ARG A 109 -1.85 -9.23 -8.03
CA ARG A 109 -2.07 -8.24 -6.97
C ARG A 109 -0.75 -7.74 -6.36
N PHE A 110 0.16 -8.68 -6.06
CA PHE A 110 1.49 -8.33 -5.54
C PHE A 110 2.25 -7.48 -6.56
N THR A 111 2.27 -7.90 -7.82
CA THR A 111 2.91 -7.18 -8.92
C THR A 111 2.36 -5.76 -9.07
N LEU A 112 1.02 -5.57 -9.03
CA LEU A 112 0.44 -4.22 -9.08
C LEU A 112 0.95 -3.33 -7.93
N ALA A 113 0.97 -3.85 -6.72
CA ALA A 113 1.46 -3.11 -5.55
C ALA A 113 2.96 -2.79 -5.64
N HIS A 114 3.75 -3.74 -6.14
CA HIS A 114 5.19 -3.59 -6.38
C HIS A 114 5.48 -2.50 -7.43
N GLU A 115 4.84 -2.58 -8.60
CA GLU A 115 4.99 -1.61 -9.68
C GLU A 115 4.50 -0.21 -9.29
N LEU A 116 3.48 -0.13 -8.45
CA LEU A 116 3.05 1.15 -7.89
C LEU A 116 4.16 1.83 -7.09
N LYS A 117 4.98 1.05 -6.37
CA LYS A 117 6.12 1.60 -5.63
C LYS A 117 7.19 2.16 -6.57
N HIS A 118 7.49 1.47 -7.67
CA HIS A 118 8.34 2.02 -8.72
C HIS A 118 7.78 3.35 -9.27
N VAL A 119 6.48 3.42 -9.52
CA VAL A 119 5.81 4.67 -9.92
C VAL A 119 5.99 5.78 -8.88
N LEU A 120 5.92 5.46 -7.58
CA LEU A 120 6.12 6.44 -6.51
C LEU A 120 7.57 6.92 -6.44
N ASP A 121 8.54 6.05 -6.60
CA ASP A 121 9.96 6.34 -6.42
C ASP A 121 10.64 6.88 -7.67
N ASN A 122 10.14 6.56 -8.86
CA ASN A 122 10.79 6.85 -10.13
C ASN A 122 11.30 8.30 -10.28
N PRO A 123 10.57 9.35 -9.85
CA PRO A 123 11.08 10.72 -9.95
C PRO A 123 12.36 10.99 -9.13
N TYR A 124 12.71 10.10 -8.20
CA TYR A 124 13.77 10.30 -7.21
C TYR A 124 14.68 9.08 -7.05
N ILE A 125 14.54 8.03 -7.86
CA ILE A 125 15.17 6.72 -7.65
C ILE A 125 16.70 6.82 -7.55
N GLU A 126 17.33 7.62 -8.40
CA GLU A 126 18.79 7.85 -8.41
C GLU A 126 19.26 8.51 -7.10
N MET A 127 18.46 9.41 -6.56
CA MET A 127 18.77 10.09 -5.30
C MET A 127 18.51 9.19 -4.09
N LEU A 128 17.42 8.42 -4.11
CA LEU A 128 16.97 7.60 -2.97
C LEU A 128 17.88 6.39 -2.77
N TYR A 129 18.30 5.75 -3.85
CA TYR A 129 19.02 4.47 -3.84
C TYR A 129 20.31 4.53 -4.66
N PRO A 130 21.27 5.39 -4.29
CA PRO A 130 22.52 5.47 -5.02
C PRO A 130 23.29 4.14 -4.93
N GLY A 131 23.79 3.65 -6.06
CA GLY A 131 24.71 2.54 -6.13
C GLY A 131 26.16 2.98 -5.96
N SER A 132 27.06 2.02 -5.93
CA SER A 132 28.51 2.26 -5.76
C SER A 132 29.18 2.93 -6.96
N ASP A 133 28.57 2.82 -8.13
CA ASP A 133 29.06 3.33 -9.42
C ASP A 133 28.33 4.60 -9.89
N GLY A 134 27.46 5.17 -9.04
CA GLY A 134 26.65 6.34 -9.35
C GLY A 134 25.36 6.03 -10.10
N ALA A 135 25.12 4.78 -10.52
CA ALA A 135 23.83 4.33 -11.00
C ALA A 135 22.89 3.96 -9.82
N PRO A 136 21.55 3.94 -10.00
CA PRO A 136 20.64 3.45 -8.97
C PRO A 136 20.98 1.99 -8.59
N SER A 137 20.83 1.66 -7.30
CA SER A 137 20.94 0.27 -6.85
C SER A 137 19.62 -0.46 -7.13
N ASP A 138 19.50 -1.12 -8.28
CA ASP A 138 18.32 -1.88 -8.68
C ASP A 138 17.89 -2.88 -7.59
N GLN A 139 18.84 -3.65 -7.06
CA GLN A 139 18.55 -4.62 -6.00
C GLN A 139 17.96 -3.98 -4.75
N ARG A 140 18.41 -2.77 -4.39
CA ARG A 140 17.87 -2.05 -3.23
C ARG A 140 16.47 -1.55 -3.52
N ALA A 141 16.25 -0.97 -4.70
CA ALA A 141 14.94 -0.51 -5.14
C ALA A 141 13.92 -1.66 -5.16
N GLU A 142 14.26 -2.80 -5.77
CA GLU A 142 13.43 -4.01 -5.80
C GLU A 142 13.06 -4.48 -4.39
N THR A 143 14.03 -4.56 -3.47
CA THR A 143 13.78 -4.97 -2.09
C THR A 143 12.77 -4.05 -1.38
N ILE A 144 12.82 -2.75 -1.65
CA ILE A 144 11.89 -1.78 -1.06
C ILE A 144 10.52 -1.85 -1.73
N CYS A 145 10.45 -2.13 -3.03
CA CYS A 145 9.18 -2.35 -3.74
C CYS A 145 8.46 -3.58 -3.23
N ASP A 146 9.17 -4.69 -3.02
CA ASP A 146 8.63 -5.89 -2.39
C ASP A 146 8.10 -5.62 -0.97
N TYR A 147 8.88 -4.89 -0.18
CA TYR A 147 8.48 -4.54 1.18
C TYR A 147 7.23 -3.66 1.22
N PHE A 148 7.15 -2.66 0.34
CA PHE A 148 5.96 -1.81 0.19
C PHE A 148 4.73 -2.63 -0.21
N ALA A 149 4.87 -3.52 -1.20
CA ALA A 149 3.79 -4.39 -1.65
C ALA A 149 3.25 -5.27 -0.51
N ALA A 150 4.15 -5.85 0.28
CA ALA A 150 3.79 -6.61 1.48
C ALA A 150 3.03 -5.75 2.50
N CYS A 151 3.52 -4.53 2.81
CA CYS A 151 2.87 -3.62 3.76
C CYS A 151 1.49 -3.13 3.28
N LEU A 152 1.33 -2.91 1.96
CA LEU A 152 0.07 -2.49 1.37
C LEU A 152 -0.97 -3.59 1.44
N LEU A 153 -0.60 -4.83 1.07
CA LEU A 153 -1.51 -5.97 0.96
C LEU A 153 -1.77 -6.67 2.30
N MET A 154 -0.79 -6.64 3.21
CA MET A 154 -0.81 -7.31 4.51
C MET A 154 -0.38 -6.35 5.62
N PRO A 155 -1.22 -5.36 6.00
CA PRO A 155 -0.89 -4.42 7.05
C PRO A 155 -0.57 -5.15 8.35
N ARG A 156 0.50 -4.72 9.00
CA ARG A 156 1.02 -5.37 10.22
C ARG A 156 -0.04 -5.56 11.31
N LEU A 157 -0.92 -4.58 11.49
CA LEU A 157 -1.99 -4.65 12.49
C LEU A 157 -3.04 -5.70 12.13
N ASP A 158 -3.42 -5.80 10.86
CA ASP A 158 -4.40 -6.77 10.39
C ASP A 158 -3.85 -8.20 10.48
N VAL A 159 -2.57 -8.39 10.11
CA VAL A 159 -1.86 -9.67 10.26
C VAL A 159 -1.80 -10.07 11.73
N LYS A 160 -1.41 -9.15 12.62
CA LYS A 160 -1.35 -9.40 14.06
C LYS A 160 -2.72 -9.76 14.64
N ALA A 161 -3.77 -9.06 14.24
CA ALA A 161 -5.14 -9.34 14.66
C ALA A 161 -5.65 -10.69 14.16
N ALA A 162 -5.31 -11.07 12.92
CA ALA A 162 -5.66 -12.39 12.36
C ALA A 162 -4.91 -13.52 13.06
N TRP A 163 -3.61 -13.33 13.33
CA TRP A 163 -2.79 -14.29 14.05
C TRP A 163 -3.28 -14.52 15.49
N GLY A 164 -3.64 -13.47 16.21
CA GLY A 164 -4.18 -13.56 17.58
C GLY A 164 -5.50 -14.34 17.64
N ARG A 165 -6.37 -14.21 16.64
CA ARG A 165 -7.62 -14.99 16.55
C ARG A 165 -7.39 -16.46 16.21
N GLY A 166 -6.39 -16.76 15.38
CA GLY A 166 -6.05 -18.14 15.00
C GLY A 166 -5.36 -18.95 16.09
N ASN A 167 -4.83 -18.28 17.11
CA ASN A 167 -4.10 -18.93 18.23
C ASN A 167 -4.95 -19.12 19.50
N GLN A 168 -6.23 -18.73 19.47
CA GLN A 168 -7.18 -19.09 20.51
C GLN A 168 -7.51 -20.58 20.33
N ARG A 169 -7.03 -21.41 21.26
CA ARG A 169 -7.35 -22.85 21.29
C ARG A 169 -8.86 -23.02 21.44
N PRO A 170 -9.48 -24.02 20.76
CA PRO A 170 -10.91 -24.30 20.92
C PRO A 170 -11.35 -24.68 22.35
N ASP A 171 -10.41 -24.95 23.21
CA ASP A 171 -10.61 -25.52 24.55
C ASP A 171 -10.93 -24.46 25.64
N GLU A 172 -10.89 -23.16 25.31
CA GLU A 172 -11.27 -22.08 26.23
C GLU A 172 -12.70 -21.54 26.02
N VAL A 173 -13.56 -22.28 25.33
CA VAL A 173 -14.99 -22.02 25.38
C VAL A 173 -15.51 -22.64 26.68
N GLU A 174 -15.47 -21.84 27.72
CA GLU A 174 -16.07 -22.13 29.01
C GLU A 174 -17.51 -22.59 28.79
N CYS A 175 -17.80 -23.86 29.11
CA CYS A 175 -19.16 -24.36 29.25
C CYS A 175 -19.80 -23.57 30.41
N GLN A 176 -20.53 -22.52 30.12
CA GLN A 176 -21.47 -21.96 31.09
C GLN A 176 -22.57 -22.98 31.26
N GLU A 177 -22.50 -23.72 32.35
CA GLU A 177 -23.57 -24.58 32.84
C GLU A 177 -24.83 -23.74 33.00
N VAL A 178 -25.86 -24.14 32.25
CA VAL A 178 -27.23 -23.67 32.47
C VAL A 178 -27.76 -24.44 33.68
N VAL A 179 -27.94 -23.75 34.80
CA VAL A 179 -28.73 -24.17 35.95
C VAL A 179 -30.11 -23.55 35.86
#